data_f0038ea9d7d6e6c76cfc2c07406986c7
#
_entry.id   f0038ea9d7d6e6c76cfc2c07406986c7
#
_cell.length_a   1.000
_cell.length_b   1.000
_cell.length_c   1.000
_cell.angle_alpha   90.00
_cell.angle_beta   90.00
_cell.angle_gamma   90.00
#
_symmetry.space_group_name_H-M   'P 1'
#
loop_
_entity.id
_entity.type
_entity.pdbx_description
1 polymer ?
#
loop_
_entity_poly.entity_id
_entity_poly.type
_entity_poly.pdbx_seq_one_letter_code
_entity_poly.pdbx_strand_id
1 'polypeptide(L)'
;MNKRATLIYELKNLKKVYQQRRVISIGRLQIHRGTIYGILGPVGSGKTTLLRHLAGLESQTEGILKYDNNEFERTWLGKIKVPQEIYYVGEHLVSAKLTVEQVIKSVYPDKSNRIVKRYFRGSVSKQILPLSLNFLSPGQRAWFDLVLALESDPRVLIQDNFATLFDNDMEFIARKELKRMNKDLGTTVILSSINNHALKKFCSVLVYLENGHITKVRSGLQKQRGDYSKK
;
A
#
# COMPACT_ATOMS: atom_id res chain seq x y z
N MET A 1 -13.53 20.04 -19.83
CA MET A 1 -14.10 19.87 -18.47
C MET A 1 -13.01 19.38 -17.53
N ASN A 2 -12.54 20.23 -16.62
CA ASN A 2 -11.58 19.83 -15.57
C ASN A 2 -12.29 18.84 -14.63
N LYS A 3 -12.02 17.53 -14.75
CA LYS A 3 -12.45 16.56 -13.74
C LYS A 3 -11.75 16.94 -12.43
N ARG A 4 -12.44 17.57 -11.50
CA ARG A 4 -11.93 17.74 -10.13
C ARG A 4 -11.55 16.36 -9.64
N ALA A 5 -10.27 16.17 -9.33
CA ALA A 5 -9.77 14.90 -8.81
C ALA A 5 -10.55 14.56 -7.53
N THR A 6 -11.27 13.44 -7.56
CA THR A 6 -12.16 13.05 -6.44
C THR A 6 -11.31 12.55 -5.28
N LEU A 7 -11.55 13.04 -4.07
CA LEU A 7 -10.87 12.59 -2.87
C LEU A 7 -11.26 11.14 -2.53
N ILE A 8 -10.29 10.38 -2.04
CA ILE A 8 -10.51 9.08 -1.40
C ILE A 8 -10.27 9.16 0.11
N TYR A 9 -9.29 9.98 0.55
CA TYR A 9 -9.09 10.27 1.96
C TYR A 9 -9.00 11.78 2.21
N GLU A 10 -9.55 12.20 3.33
CA GLU A 10 -9.35 13.53 3.90
C GLU A 10 -8.97 13.41 5.37
N LEU A 11 -7.82 13.95 5.74
CA LEU A 11 -7.31 14.03 7.10
C LEU A 11 -7.31 15.50 7.54
N LYS A 12 -7.86 15.78 8.73
CA LYS A 12 -7.84 17.12 9.34
C LYS A 12 -7.44 17.01 10.80
N ASN A 13 -6.38 17.71 11.20
CA ASN A 13 -5.86 17.77 12.57
C ASN A 13 -5.69 16.39 13.21
N LEU A 14 -5.28 15.40 12.40
CA LEU A 14 -5.15 14.01 12.81
C LEU A 14 -3.98 13.87 13.77
N LYS A 15 -4.23 13.35 14.96
CA LYS A 15 -3.20 13.03 15.96
C LYS A 15 -3.30 11.58 16.41
N LYS A 16 -2.14 11.00 16.67
CA LYS A 16 -2.01 9.71 17.34
C LYS A 16 -1.01 9.80 18.47
N VAL A 17 -1.46 9.39 19.66
CA VAL A 17 -0.65 9.35 20.90
C VAL A 17 -0.65 7.92 21.42
N TYR A 18 0.52 7.37 21.73
CA TYR A 18 0.71 6.12 22.46
C TYR A 18 1.45 6.40 23.76
N GLN A 19 0.92 5.98 24.88
CA GLN A 19 1.59 6.13 26.18
C GLN A 19 2.23 7.52 26.36
N GLN A 20 1.45 8.59 26.12
CA GLN A 20 1.85 10.00 26.20
C GLN A 20 2.83 10.47 25.10
N ARG A 21 3.32 9.59 24.23
CA ARG A 21 4.17 9.96 23.09
C ARG A 21 3.32 10.21 21.83
N ARG A 22 3.35 11.44 21.34
CA ARG A 22 2.72 11.78 20.07
C ARG A 22 3.55 11.24 18.90
N VAL A 23 2.94 10.36 18.10
CA VAL A 23 3.57 9.70 16.94
C VAL A 23 3.12 10.32 15.61
N ILE A 24 1.88 10.80 15.53
CA ILE A 24 1.32 11.49 14.37
C ILE A 24 0.72 12.83 14.80
N SER A 25 0.99 13.85 13.99
CA SER A 25 0.37 15.18 14.07
C SER A 25 0.29 15.80 12.67
N ILE A 26 -0.78 15.51 11.94
CA ILE A 26 -0.99 15.92 10.56
C ILE A 26 -2.12 16.93 10.52
N GLY A 27 -1.81 18.18 10.18
CA GLY A 27 -2.82 19.25 10.08
C GLY A 27 -3.81 18.99 8.95
N ARG A 28 -3.30 18.72 7.74
CA ARG A 28 -4.15 18.40 6.58
C ARG A 28 -3.41 17.47 5.60
N LEU A 29 -4.12 16.43 5.14
CA LEU A 29 -3.70 15.60 4.02
C LEU A 29 -4.93 15.21 3.20
N GLN A 30 -4.83 15.32 1.89
CA GLN A 30 -5.85 14.87 0.95
C GLN A 30 -5.23 13.88 -0.03
N ILE A 31 -5.85 12.72 -0.19
CA ILE A 31 -5.45 11.67 -1.12
C ILE A 31 -6.54 11.54 -2.18
N HIS A 32 -6.15 11.61 -3.45
CA HIS A 32 -7.05 11.54 -4.59
C HIS A 32 -7.15 10.12 -5.14
N ARG A 33 -8.31 9.76 -5.64
CA ARG A 33 -8.58 8.46 -6.26
C ARG A 33 -7.69 8.22 -7.47
N GLY A 34 -7.36 6.95 -7.73
CA GLY A 34 -6.62 6.55 -8.91
C GLY A 34 -5.21 7.16 -9.01
N THR A 35 -4.58 7.45 -7.87
CA THR A 35 -3.25 8.06 -7.80
C THR A 35 -2.31 7.16 -7.01
N ILE A 36 -1.04 7.08 -7.44
CA ILE A 36 0.01 6.35 -6.72
C ILE A 36 0.76 7.33 -5.80
N TYR A 37 0.63 7.13 -4.49
CA TYR A 37 1.28 7.91 -3.44
C TYR A 37 2.49 7.17 -2.86
N GLY A 38 3.57 7.91 -2.62
CA GLY A 38 4.72 7.45 -1.84
C GLY A 38 4.84 8.23 -0.54
N ILE A 39 4.80 7.54 0.59
CA ILE A 39 5.04 8.11 1.92
C ILE A 39 6.50 7.85 2.29
N LEU A 40 7.29 8.90 2.38
CA LEU A 40 8.73 8.86 2.61
C LEU A 40 9.08 9.44 3.97
N GLY A 41 10.10 8.89 4.60
CA GLY A 41 10.64 9.42 5.86
C GLY A 41 11.54 8.42 6.57
N PRO A 42 12.34 8.84 7.55
CA PRO A 42 13.22 7.98 8.32
C PRO A 42 12.45 6.93 9.14
N VAL A 43 13.17 5.97 9.70
CA VAL A 43 12.60 5.02 10.68
C VAL A 43 12.04 5.83 11.87
N GLY A 44 10.88 5.44 12.36
CA GLY A 44 10.22 6.15 13.48
C GLY A 44 9.48 7.44 13.09
N SER A 45 9.43 7.83 11.81
CA SER A 45 8.72 9.05 11.38
C SER A 45 7.19 8.97 11.45
N GLY A 46 6.60 7.79 11.71
CA GLY A 46 5.15 7.58 11.80
C GLY A 46 4.49 7.02 10.54
N LYS A 47 5.27 6.58 9.51
CA LYS A 47 4.71 6.03 8.24
C LYS A 47 3.75 4.86 8.47
N THR A 48 4.22 3.84 9.17
CA THR A 48 3.39 2.65 9.50
C THR A 48 2.11 3.05 10.22
N THR A 49 2.21 3.95 11.20
CA THR A 49 1.04 4.45 11.94
C THR A 49 0.07 5.18 11.01
N LEU A 50 0.56 6.06 10.12
CA LEU A 50 -0.28 6.74 9.13
C LEU A 50 -0.97 5.72 8.20
N LEU A 51 -0.22 4.74 7.67
CA LEU A 51 -0.79 3.73 6.78
C LEU A 51 -1.84 2.86 7.47
N ARG A 52 -1.62 2.49 8.73
CA ARG A 52 -2.60 1.73 9.53
C ARG A 52 -3.90 2.52 9.77
N HIS A 53 -3.80 3.85 9.97
CA HIS A 53 -4.99 4.72 10.04
C HIS A 53 -5.74 4.74 8.71
N LEU A 54 -5.02 4.93 7.58
CA LEU A 54 -5.63 4.91 6.25
C LEU A 54 -6.28 3.56 5.92
N ALA A 55 -5.72 2.47 6.42
CA ALA A 55 -6.30 1.13 6.27
C ALA A 55 -7.50 0.86 7.19
N GLY A 56 -7.81 1.76 8.14
CA GLY A 56 -8.86 1.49 9.14
C GLY A 56 -8.47 0.47 10.19
N LEU A 57 -7.19 0.09 10.28
CA LEU A 57 -6.66 -0.88 11.24
C LEU A 57 -6.42 -0.27 12.62
N GLU A 58 -6.40 1.05 12.68
CA GLU A 58 -6.13 1.79 13.90
C GLU A 58 -6.90 3.12 13.92
N SER A 59 -7.43 3.49 15.10
CA SER A 59 -8.12 4.76 15.30
C SER A 59 -7.14 5.86 15.72
N GLN A 60 -7.39 7.06 15.22
CA GLN A 60 -6.73 8.27 15.70
C GLN A 60 -7.13 8.60 17.15
N THR A 61 -6.28 9.36 17.85
CA THR A 61 -6.59 9.89 19.19
C THR A 61 -7.45 11.16 19.08
N GLU A 62 -7.14 12.01 18.09
CA GLU A 62 -7.84 13.26 17.82
C GLU A 62 -7.90 13.52 16.32
N GLY A 63 -8.79 14.44 15.92
CA GLY A 63 -8.94 14.88 14.54
C GLY A 63 -9.88 14.00 13.72
N ILE A 64 -9.93 14.26 12.44
CA ILE A 64 -10.88 13.65 11.50
C ILE A 64 -10.10 12.88 10.43
N LEU A 65 -10.51 11.64 10.18
CA LEU A 65 -10.11 10.83 9.06
C LEU A 65 -11.36 10.35 8.33
N LYS A 66 -11.52 10.81 7.09
CA LYS A 66 -12.59 10.38 6.21
C LYS A 66 -12.05 9.49 5.09
N TYR A 67 -12.76 8.42 4.82
CA TYR A 67 -12.62 7.56 3.65
C TYR A 67 -13.89 7.71 2.82
N ASP A 68 -13.77 8.01 1.54
CA ASP A 68 -14.90 8.21 0.63
C ASP A 68 -15.96 9.17 1.18
N ASN A 69 -15.51 10.33 1.69
CA ASN A 69 -16.31 11.41 2.33
C ASN A 69 -16.92 11.07 3.70
N ASN A 70 -16.83 9.84 4.19
CA ASN A 70 -17.38 9.40 5.46
C ASN A 70 -16.27 9.00 6.44
N GLU A 71 -16.51 9.13 7.74
CA GLU A 71 -15.67 8.47 8.72
C GLU A 71 -15.86 6.96 8.65
N PHE A 72 -14.85 6.18 9.08
CA PHE A 72 -14.98 4.74 9.13
C PHE A 72 -16.13 4.31 10.03
N GLU A 73 -16.96 3.40 9.54
CA GLU A 73 -18.00 2.78 10.36
C GLU A 73 -17.38 2.05 11.56
N ARG A 74 -18.11 2.07 12.65
CA ARG A 74 -17.69 1.37 13.87
C ARG A 74 -18.71 0.32 14.28
N THR A 75 -18.21 -0.75 14.90
CA THR A 75 -19.06 -1.72 15.60
C THR A 75 -19.63 -1.09 16.86
N TRP A 76 -20.61 -1.72 17.47
CA TRP A 76 -21.16 -1.32 18.78
C TRP A 76 -20.10 -1.29 19.90
N LEU A 77 -19.00 -2.05 19.76
CA LEU A 77 -17.83 -2.02 20.66
C LEU A 77 -16.81 -0.92 20.29
N GLY A 78 -17.12 -0.03 19.37
CA GLY A 78 -16.25 1.08 18.93
C GLY A 78 -15.08 0.66 18.01
N LYS A 79 -14.95 -0.61 17.63
CA LYS A 79 -13.93 -1.07 16.67
C LYS A 79 -14.28 -0.62 15.26
N ILE A 80 -13.28 -0.20 14.49
CA ILE A 80 -13.47 0.14 13.08
C ILE A 80 -13.89 -1.12 12.30
N LYS A 81 -14.92 -0.99 11.45
CA LYS A 81 -15.23 -1.97 10.41
C LYS A 81 -14.37 -1.64 9.21
N VAL A 82 -13.31 -2.42 8.98
CA VAL A 82 -12.41 -2.23 7.84
C VAL A 82 -13.17 -2.47 6.54
N PRO A 83 -13.23 -1.49 5.61
CA PRO A 83 -13.87 -1.68 4.31
C PRO A 83 -13.14 -2.77 3.50
N GLN A 84 -13.90 -3.69 2.90
CA GLN A 84 -13.33 -4.81 2.11
C GLN A 84 -12.55 -4.34 0.88
N GLU A 85 -12.87 -3.17 0.37
CA GLU A 85 -12.19 -2.55 -0.76
C GLU A 85 -10.85 -1.89 -0.42
N ILE A 86 -10.43 -1.87 0.87
CA ILE A 86 -9.10 -1.44 1.30
C ILE A 86 -8.27 -2.68 1.62
N TYR A 87 -7.16 -2.85 0.92
CA TYR A 87 -6.23 -3.94 1.17
C TYR A 87 -4.91 -3.42 1.75
N TYR A 88 -4.60 -3.85 2.97
CA TYR A 88 -3.30 -3.60 3.60
C TYR A 88 -2.42 -4.83 3.44
N VAL A 89 -1.32 -4.69 2.68
CA VAL A 89 -0.40 -5.79 2.38
C VAL A 89 0.38 -6.20 3.63
N GLY A 90 0.37 -7.49 3.95
CA GLY A 90 1.11 -8.04 5.10
C GLY A 90 0.26 -8.31 6.34
N GLU A 91 -0.99 -7.84 6.40
CA GLU A 91 -1.92 -8.23 7.46
C GLU A 91 -2.91 -9.29 6.96
N HIS A 92 -2.59 -10.55 7.16
CA HIS A 92 -3.42 -11.67 6.72
C HIS A 92 -4.01 -12.44 7.89
N LEU A 93 -5.31 -12.73 7.76
CA LEU A 93 -6.05 -13.64 8.63
C LEU A 93 -5.90 -15.11 8.20
N VAL A 94 -4.85 -15.44 7.45
CA VAL A 94 -4.66 -16.80 6.92
C VAL A 94 -3.77 -17.61 7.85
N SER A 95 -4.15 -18.86 8.10
CA SER A 95 -3.35 -19.77 8.92
C SER A 95 -1.94 -19.94 8.33
N ALA A 96 -0.93 -19.64 9.14
CA ALA A 96 0.46 -19.76 8.75
C ALA A 96 0.93 -21.20 8.47
N LYS A 97 0.11 -22.21 8.81
CA LYS A 97 0.36 -23.63 8.55
C LYS A 97 -0.02 -24.05 7.13
N LEU A 98 -0.87 -23.28 6.44
CA LEU A 98 -1.26 -23.58 5.07
C LEU A 98 -0.09 -23.34 4.11
N THR A 99 -0.04 -24.14 3.04
CA THR A 99 0.92 -23.90 1.96
C THR A 99 0.49 -22.72 1.09
N VAL A 100 1.44 -22.13 0.36
CA VAL A 100 1.16 -21.04 -0.61
C VAL A 100 0.06 -21.47 -1.58
N GLU A 101 0.15 -22.68 -2.13
CA GLU A 101 -0.84 -23.21 -3.07
C GLU A 101 -2.22 -23.37 -2.41
N GLN A 102 -2.28 -23.90 -1.19
CA GLN A 102 -3.54 -24.04 -0.45
C GLN A 102 -4.21 -22.70 -0.19
N VAL A 103 -3.43 -21.68 0.18
CA VAL A 103 -3.97 -20.32 0.39
C VAL A 103 -4.50 -19.74 -0.92
N ILE A 104 -3.75 -19.85 -2.02
CA ILE A 104 -4.23 -19.35 -3.33
C ILE A 104 -5.52 -20.03 -3.72
N LYS A 105 -5.63 -21.36 -3.58
CA LYS A 105 -6.85 -22.12 -3.89
C LYS A 105 -8.02 -21.77 -2.98
N SER A 106 -7.77 -21.52 -1.70
CA SER A 106 -8.79 -21.16 -0.73
C SER A 106 -9.35 -19.74 -0.95
N VAL A 107 -8.46 -18.77 -1.20
CA VAL A 107 -8.84 -17.36 -1.35
C VAL A 107 -9.37 -17.06 -2.76
N TYR A 108 -8.79 -17.69 -3.78
CA TYR A 108 -9.10 -17.46 -5.19
C TYR A 108 -9.32 -18.77 -5.96
N PRO A 109 -10.34 -19.57 -5.63
CA PRO A 109 -10.54 -20.90 -6.24
C PRO A 109 -10.59 -20.82 -7.77
N ASP A 110 -11.36 -19.89 -8.33
CA ASP A 110 -11.56 -19.75 -9.78
C ASP A 110 -10.36 -19.14 -10.53
N LYS A 111 -9.47 -18.45 -9.81
CA LYS A 111 -8.30 -17.75 -10.38
C LYS A 111 -6.97 -18.49 -10.08
N SER A 112 -6.97 -19.53 -9.26
CA SER A 112 -5.77 -20.15 -8.68
C SER A 112 -4.71 -20.50 -9.73
N ASN A 113 -5.09 -21.21 -10.79
CA ASN A 113 -4.19 -21.61 -11.89
C ASN A 113 -3.60 -20.39 -12.62
N ARG A 114 -4.40 -19.34 -12.80
CA ARG A 114 -3.96 -18.09 -13.44
C ARG A 114 -2.93 -17.36 -12.58
N ILE A 115 -3.17 -17.29 -11.27
CA ILE A 115 -2.27 -16.67 -10.29
C ILE A 115 -0.92 -17.38 -10.29
N VAL A 116 -0.94 -18.72 -10.20
CA VAL A 116 0.30 -19.53 -10.24
C VAL A 116 1.09 -19.28 -11.53
N LYS A 117 0.44 -19.35 -12.69
CA LYS A 117 1.09 -19.11 -13.99
C LYS A 117 1.63 -17.69 -14.14
N ARG A 118 1.01 -16.71 -13.49
CA ARG A 118 1.39 -15.30 -13.63
C ARG A 118 2.56 -14.90 -12.73
N TYR A 119 2.55 -15.33 -11.47
CA TYR A 119 3.45 -14.82 -10.43
C TYR A 119 4.49 -15.82 -9.94
N PHE A 120 4.27 -17.13 -10.17
CA PHE A 120 5.14 -18.21 -9.71
C PHE A 120 5.59 -19.04 -10.91
N ARG A 121 6.58 -18.52 -11.67
CA ARG A 121 7.04 -19.17 -12.90
C ARG A 121 8.30 -20.02 -12.68
N GLY A 122 8.45 -21.07 -13.48
CA GLY A 122 9.68 -21.88 -13.53
C GLY A 122 10.01 -22.58 -12.22
N SER A 123 11.28 -22.52 -11.81
CA SER A 123 11.79 -23.17 -10.59
C SER A 123 11.17 -22.58 -9.31
N VAL A 124 10.83 -21.28 -9.30
CA VAL A 124 10.19 -20.60 -8.16
C VAL A 124 8.85 -21.26 -7.80
N SER A 125 8.06 -21.65 -8.81
CA SER A 125 6.80 -22.35 -8.60
C SER A 125 7.00 -23.65 -7.81
N LYS A 126 7.97 -24.48 -8.23
CA LYS A 126 8.25 -25.78 -7.58
C LYS A 126 8.78 -25.63 -6.15
N GLN A 127 9.49 -24.56 -5.87
CA GLN A 127 10.11 -24.33 -4.56
C GLN A 127 9.15 -23.68 -3.56
N ILE A 128 8.32 -22.74 -3.98
CA ILE A 128 7.53 -21.90 -3.07
C ILE A 128 6.12 -22.46 -2.85
N LEU A 129 5.46 -22.95 -3.89
CA LEU A 129 4.06 -23.39 -3.79
C LEU A 129 3.80 -24.45 -2.72
N PRO A 130 4.66 -25.48 -2.53
CA PRO A 130 4.46 -26.51 -1.52
C PRO A 130 4.86 -26.08 -0.10
N LEU A 131 5.54 -24.92 0.06
CA LEU A 131 5.96 -24.46 1.38
C LEU A 131 4.77 -23.89 2.16
N SER A 132 4.70 -24.22 3.45
CA SER A 132 3.79 -23.50 4.33
C SER A 132 4.30 -22.09 4.59
N LEU A 133 3.38 -21.16 4.87
CA LEU A 133 3.69 -19.73 5.01
C LEU A 133 4.74 -19.45 6.09
N ASN A 134 4.90 -20.34 7.08
CA ASN A 134 5.93 -20.24 8.12
C ASN A 134 7.35 -20.43 7.62
N PHE A 135 7.52 -21.16 6.50
CA PHE A 135 8.83 -21.48 5.95
C PHE A 135 9.25 -20.57 4.80
N LEU A 136 8.43 -19.58 4.45
CA LEU A 136 8.79 -18.58 3.48
C LEU A 136 9.88 -17.65 4.05
N SER A 137 10.87 -17.32 3.22
CA SER A 137 11.78 -16.22 3.55
C SER A 137 11.00 -14.91 3.65
N PRO A 138 11.51 -13.88 4.36
CA PRO A 138 10.83 -12.58 4.45
C PRO A 138 10.47 -11.97 3.08
N GLY A 139 11.36 -12.10 2.08
CA GLY A 139 11.10 -11.63 0.71
C GLY A 139 10.01 -12.43 0.01
N GLN A 140 10.06 -13.77 0.11
CA GLN A 140 9.02 -14.66 -0.45
C GLN A 140 7.66 -14.38 0.19
N ARG A 141 7.62 -14.13 1.49
CA ARG A 141 6.40 -13.79 2.21
C ARG A 141 5.85 -12.46 1.74
N ALA A 142 6.68 -11.43 1.69
CA ALA A 142 6.27 -10.09 1.22
C ALA A 142 5.77 -10.13 -0.24
N TRP A 143 6.40 -10.93 -1.10
CA TRP A 143 5.96 -11.16 -2.47
C TRP A 143 4.59 -11.84 -2.51
N PHE A 144 4.42 -12.92 -1.77
CA PHE A 144 3.15 -13.64 -1.70
C PHE A 144 2.02 -12.76 -1.20
N ASP A 145 2.26 -11.98 -0.15
CA ASP A 145 1.32 -11.04 0.41
C ASP A 145 0.88 -9.97 -0.62
N LEU A 146 1.84 -9.47 -1.40
CA LEU A 146 1.53 -8.55 -2.50
C LEU A 146 0.72 -9.23 -3.61
N VAL A 147 1.02 -10.48 -3.97
CA VAL A 147 0.26 -11.24 -4.99
C VAL A 147 -1.21 -11.37 -4.58
N LEU A 148 -1.48 -11.69 -3.32
CA LEU A 148 -2.86 -11.74 -2.82
C LEU A 148 -3.56 -10.38 -2.95
N ALA A 149 -2.86 -9.29 -2.62
CA ALA A 149 -3.39 -7.94 -2.78
C ALA A 149 -3.67 -7.55 -4.24
N LEU A 150 -2.79 -7.95 -5.15
CA LEU A 150 -2.93 -7.67 -6.59
C LEU A 150 -4.13 -8.40 -7.21
N GLU A 151 -4.49 -9.57 -6.72
CA GLU A 151 -5.59 -10.37 -7.23
C GLU A 151 -6.94 -10.11 -6.53
N SER A 152 -6.94 -9.34 -5.44
CA SER A 152 -8.16 -8.91 -4.76
C SER A 152 -8.87 -7.74 -5.45
N ASP A 153 -8.24 -7.11 -6.45
CA ASP A 153 -8.74 -5.95 -7.19
C ASP A 153 -9.24 -4.81 -6.25
N PRO A 154 -8.45 -4.36 -5.28
CA PRO A 154 -8.91 -3.43 -4.27
C PRO A 154 -9.08 -2.02 -4.83
N ARG A 155 -9.98 -1.24 -4.24
CA ARG A 155 -10.12 0.18 -4.53
C ARG A 155 -8.95 1.01 -3.97
N VAL A 156 -8.40 0.56 -2.83
CA VAL A 156 -7.19 1.13 -2.22
C VAL A 156 -6.24 -0.01 -1.84
N LEU A 157 -5.02 0.04 -2.34
CA LEU A 157 -3.93 -0.84 -1.94
C LEU A 157 -2.91 -0.07 -1.13
N ILE A 158 -2.63 -0.54 0.09
CA ILE A 158 -1.67 0.06 1.02
C ILE A 158 -0.57 -0.95 1.30
N GLN A 159 0.69 -0.56 1.10
CA GLN A 159 1.84 -1.40 1.43
C GLN A 159 2.89 -0.61 2.19
N ASP A 160 3.22 -1.07 3.38
CA ASP A 160 4.32 -0.54 4.18
C ASP A 160 5.66 -1.13 3.72
N ASN A 161 6.73 -0.34 3.83
CA ASN A 161 8.11 -0.74 3.48
C ASN A 161 8.22 -1.39 2.09
N PHE A 162 7.58 -0.77 1.07
CA PHE A 162 7.60 -1.28 -0.31
C PHE A 162 9.01 -1.53 -0.82
N ALA A 163 9.21 -2.67 -1.46
CA ALA A 163 10.44 -3.15 -2.10
C ALA A 163 11.64 -3.36 -1.17
N THR A 164 11.51 -3.20 0.15
CA THR A 164 12.64 -3.38 1.08
C THR A 164 13.19 -4.81 1.08
N LEU A 165 12.34 -5.79 0.80
CA LEU A 165 12.67 -7.22 0.81
C LEU A 165 12.65 -7.87 -0.59
N PHE A 166 12.44 -7.08 -1.64
CA PHE A 166 12.37 -7.57 -3.00
C PHE A 166 13.75 -7.55 -3.66
N ASP A 167 14.03 -8.56 -4.46
CA ASP A 167 15.09 -8.49 -5.47
C ASP A 167 14.66 -7.57 -6.64
N ASN A 168 15.58 -7.35 -7.57
CA ASN A 168 15.32 -6.45 -8.72
C ASN A 168 14.17 -6.94 -9.60
N ASP A 169 14.03 -8.24 -9.81
CA ASP A 169 13.00 -8.82 -10.66
C ASP A 169 11.63 -8.72 -9.98
N MET A 170 11.55 -9.05 -8.70
CA MET A 170 10.33 -8.89 -7.90
C MET A 170 9.88 -7.43 -7.86
N GLU A 171 10.81 -6.49 -7.63
CA GLU A 171 10.51 -5.06 -7.62
C GLU A 171 10.00 -4.58 -8.99
N PHE A 172 10.63 -5.01 -10.07
CA PHE A 172 10.20 -4.67 -11.44
C PHE A 172 8.77 -5.16 -11.73
N ILE A 173 8.49 -6.43 -11.41
CA ILE A 173 7.15 -7.01 -11.61
C ILE A 173 6.13 -6.33 -10.73
N ALA A 174 6.43 -6.10 -9.44
CA ALA A 174 5.56 -5.38 -8.51
C ALA A 174 5.15 -4.00 -9.05
N ARG A 175 6.12 -3.22 -9.50
CA ARG A 175 5.88 -1.88 -10.09
C ARG A 175 5.01 -1.94 -11.33
N LYS A 176 5.27 -2.91 -12.22
CA LYS A 176 4.49 -3.12 -13.44
C LYS A 176 3.02 -3.43 -13.12
N GLU A 177 2.79 -4.36 -12.18
CA GLU A 177 1.44 -4.77 -11.80
C GLU A 177 0.69 -3.67 -11.05
N LEU A 178 1.34 -2.96 -10.13
CA LEU A 178 0.73 -1.82 -9.44
C LEU A 178 0.37 -0.68 -10.40
N LYS A 179 1.22 -0.39 -11.40
CA LYS A 179 0.89 0.60 -12.46
C LYS A 179 -0.30 0.14 -13.30
N ARG A 180 -0.33 -1.14 -13.67
CA ARG A 180 -1.44 -1.72 -14.42
C ARG A 180 -2.75 -1.60 -13.63
N MET A 181 -2.75 -2.01 -12.37
CA MET A 181 -3.91 -1.92 -11.49
C MET A 181 -4.39 -0.47 -11.33
N ASN A 182 -3.47 0.46 -11.12
CA ASN A 182 -3.81 1.88 -11.03
C ASN A 182 -4.42 2.42 -12.34
N LYS A 183 -3.84 2.06 -13.49
CA LYS A 183 -4.30 2.54 -14.81
C LYS A 183 -5.61 1.91 -15.25
N ASP A 184 -5.73 0.57 -15.11
CA ASP A 184 -6.82 -0.20 -15.70
C ASP A 184 -8.05 -0.28 -14.77
N LEU A 185 -7.83 -0.31 -13.44
CA LEU A 185 -8.89 -0.43 -12.44
C LEU A 185 -9.15 0.88 -11.67
N GLY A 186 -8.29 1.88 -11.81
CA GLY A 186 -8.39 3.12 -11.05
C GLY A 186 -8.02 2.97 -9.57
N THR A 187 -7.35 1.87 -9.18
CA THR A 187 -6.92 1.62 -7.81
C THR A 187 -6.02 2.74 -7.30
N THR A 188 -6.31 3.25 -6.11
CA THR A 188 -5.41 4.15 -5.39
C THR A 188 -4.35 3.33 -4.69
N VAL A 189 -3.07 3.61 -4.96
CA VAL A 189 -1.94 2.87 -4.38
C VAL A 189 -1.19 3.78 -3.41
N ILE A 190 -0.95 3.31 -2.19
CA ILE A 190 -0.24 4.06 -1.14
C ILE A 190 0.90 3.19 -0.63
N LEU A 191 2.13 3.61 -0.90
CA LEU A 191 3.34 2.87 -0.55
C LEU A 191 4.17 3.67 0.44
N SER A 192 4.80 3.02 1.41
CA SER A 192 5.83 3.68 2.21
C SER A 192 7.23 3.14 1.89
N SER A 193 8.25 3.97 2.11
CA SER A 193 9.65 3.56 2.04
C SER A 193 10.53 4.51 2.84
N ILE A 194 11.65 4.00 3.33
CA ILE A 194 12.77 4.82 3.80
C ILE A 194 13.63 5.28 2.64
N ASN A 195 13.60 4.56 1.53
CA ASN A 195 14.42 4.82 0.34
C ASN A 195 13.65 5.71 -0.66
N ASN A 196 14.11 6.96 -0.77
CA ASN A 196 13.55 7.94 -1.69
C ASN A 196 13.65 7.49 -3.18
N HIS A 197 14.72 6.79 -3.53
CA HIS A 197 14.98 6.37 -4.92
C HIS A 197 13.94 5.37 -5.42
N ALA A 198 13.49 4.46 -4.52
CA ALA A 198 12.52 3.43 -4.85
C ALA A 198 11.17 4.01 -5.29
N LEU A 199 10.72 5.12 -4.71
CA LEU A 199 9.40 5.70 -4.98
C LEU A 199 9.40 6.90 -5.92
N LYS A 200 10.52 7.64 -6.03
CA LYS A 200 10.60 8.92 -6.75
C LYS A 200 10.21 8.86 -8.23
N LYS A 201 10.60 7.79 -8.91
CA LYS A 201 10.32 7.57 -10.34
C LYS A 201 9.04 6.77 -10.59
N PHE A 202 8.39 6.33 -9.53
CA PHE A 202 7.23 5.45 -9.60
C PHE A 202 5.94 6.13 -9.17
N CYS A 203 5.95 6.85 -8.05
CA CYS A 203 4.77 7.48 -7.48
C CYS A 203 4.46 8.82 -8.17
N SER A 204 3.17 9.12 -8.33
CA SER A 204 2.71 10.39 -8.87
C SER A 204 2.83 11.52 -7.85
N VAL A 205 2.68 11.21 -6.57
CA VAL A 205 2.78 12.15 -5.45
C VAL A 205 3.65 11.55 -4.36
N LEU A 206 4.56 12.37 -3.82
CA LEU A 206 5.43 12.04 -2.70
C LEU A 206 5.08 12.89 -1.49
N VAL A 207 4.81 12.24 -0.36
CA VAL A 207 4.56 12.87 0.93
C VAL A 207 5.72 12.55 1.85
N TYR A 208 6.39 13.57 2.35
CA TYR A 208 7.51 13.42 3.27
C TYR A 208 7.02 13.58 4.71
N LEU A 209 7.30 12.57 5.52
CA LEU A 209 6.88 12.48 6.92
C LEU A 209 8.10 12.44 7.83
N GLU A 210 8.18 13.39 8.77
CA GLU A 210 9.25 13.48 9.77
C GLU A 210 8.65 13.80 11.14
N ASN A 211 9.03 13.05 12.15
CA ASN A 211 8.55 13.22 13.53
C ASN A 211 7.01 13.33 13.64
N GLY A 212 6.30 12.54 12.83
CA GLY A 212 4.83 12.53 12.79
C GLY A 212 4.19 13.68 12.01
N HIS A 213 4.97 14.57 11.39
CA HIS A 213 4.48 15.73 10.65
C HIS A 213 4.76 15.58 9.15
N ILE A 214 3.86 16.08 8.30
CA ILE A 214 4.13 16.23 6.88
C ILE A 214 5.00 17.48 6.69
N THR A 215 6.23 17.28 6.27
CA THR A 215 7.18 18.37 6.00
C THR A 215 7.07 18.86 4.56
N LYS A 216 6.64 17.99 3.65
CA LYS A 216 6.61 18.30 2.22
C LYS A 216 5.70 17.38 1.44
N VAL A 217 5.06 17.94 0.42
CA VAL A 217 4.34 17.17 -0.62
C VAL A 217 4.89 17.61 -1.98
N ARG A 218 5.23 16.66 -2.83
CA ARG A 218 5.80 16.94 -4.18
C ARG A 218 5.19 16.01 -5.22
N SER A 219 5.22 16.45 -6.49
CA SER A 219 5.05 15.55 -7.63
C SER A 219 6.25 14.58 -7.69
N GLY A 220 5.98 13.28 -7.82
CA GLY A 220 7.00 12.25 -7.93
C GLY A 220 7.53 12.09 -9.36
N LEU A 221 6.64 12.20 -10.35
CA LEU A 221 6.99 12.12 -11.75
C LEU A 221 7.54 13.50 -12.19
N GLN A 222 8.87 13.66 -12.25
CA GLN A 222 9.45 14.72 -13.07
C GLN A 222 9.13 14.40 -14.53
N LYS A 223 8.30 15.22 -15.19
CA LYS A 223 8.32 15.31 -16.66
C LYS A 223 9.78 15.51 -17.05
N GLN A 224 10.37 14.61 -17.83
CA GLN A 224 11.56 14.93 -18.58
C GLN A 224 11.18 16.18 -19.39
N ARG A 225 11.73 17.35 -19.01
CA ARG A 225 11.77 18.50 -19.89
C ARG A 225 12.52 18.01 -21.11
N GLY A 226 11.82 17.86 -22.21
CA GLY A 226 12.44 17.57 -23.48
C GLY A 226 13.49 18.63 -23.71
N ASP A 227 14.71 18.17 -23.84
CA ASP A 227 15.83 18.96 -24.31
C ASP A 227 15.61 19.24 -25.81
N TYR A 228 14.78 20.23 -26.09
CA TYR A 228 14.77 20.88 -27.40
C TYR A 228 15.93 21.90 -27.43
N SER A 229 17.16 21.41 -27.37
CA SER A 229 18.27 22.17 -27.84
C SER A 229 18.37 21.96 -29.36
N LYS A 230 18.02 23.04 -30.04
CA LYS A 230 18.22 23.35 -31.45
C LYS A 230 19.56 22.81 -32.00
N LYS A 231 19.48 22.13 -33.12
CA LYS A 231 20.26 22.53 -34.32
C LYS A 231 19.52 22.04 -35.57
#